data_287a2003a6204cf7afe6d776abc9a85d
#
_entry.id   287a2003a6204cf7afe6d776abc9a85d
#
_cell.length_a   1.000
_cell.length_b   1.000
_cell.length_c   1.000
_cell.angle_alpha   90.00
_cell.angle_beta   90.00
_cell.angle_gamma   90.00
#
_symmetry.space_group_name_H-M   'P 1'
#
loop_
_entity.id
_entity.type
_entity.pdbx_description
1 polymer ?
#
loop_
_entity_poly.entity_id
_entity_poly.type
_entity_poly.pdbx_seq_one_letter_code
_entity_poly.pdbx_strand_id
1 'polypeptide(L)'
;MAEELLLNTELTEESKDRAIHLLKEFGLYEYRDTHPSTLSGGQKQRVAIARALANDPQVLLCDEATSALDPQTTKAILHLLKHLNETLGITIVLITHEMAVVKEICDRVAVMEYGRVVEQGEVFTVFAEPKQDITKSFIHTTSNLQKVEALIAEDSPVTRLQPGELIVRLSYVQRNVNEPIISAVSQ
;
A
#
# COMPACT_ATOMS: atom_id res chain seq x y z
N MET A 1 -8.33 -26.67 4.25
CA MET A 1 -7.56 -25.39 4.23
C MET A 1 -6.09 -25.57 4.54
N ALA A 2 -5.66 -26.24 5.62
CA ALA A 2 -4.23 -26.57 5.80
C ALA A 2 -3.72 -27.50 4.67
N GLU A 3 -4.54 -28.44 4.21
CA GLU A 3 -4.25 -29.30 3.05
C GLU A 3 -4.30 -28.57 1.71
N GLU A 4 -5.17 -27.57 1.54
CA GLU A 4 -5.23 -26.71 0.33
C GLU A 4 -4.08 -25.71 0.23
N LEU A 5 -3.47 -25.32 1.34
CA LEU A 5 -2.24 -24.53 1.34
C LEU A 5 -1.08 -25.24 0.63
N LEU A 6 -1.18 -26.55 0.50
CA LEU A 6 -0.10 -27.46 0.09
C LEU A 6 -0.44 -28.29 -1.16
N LEU A 7 -1.49 -27.93 -1.92
CA LEU A 7 -1.91 -28.59 -3.14
C LEU A 7 -0.80 -28.59 -4.19
N ASN A 8 0.14 -29.51 -4.12
CA ASN A 8 0.95 -30.12 -5.18
C ASN A 8 2.28 -30.71 -4.71
N THR A 9 2.53 -30.82 -3.40
CA THR A 9 3.71 -31.49 -2.87
C THR A 9 3.29 -32.50 -1.83
N GLU A 10 3.94 -33.66 -1.78
CA GLU A 10 3.77 -34.60 -0.65
C GLU A 10 4.00 -33.83 0.65
N LEU A 11 2.96 -33.77 1.49
CA LEU A 11 2.95 -33.04 2.76
C LEU A 11 3.94 -33.69 3.72
N THR A 12 5.13 -33.15 3.81
CA THR A 12 6.05 -33.51 4.89
C THR A 12 5.51 -32.94 6.22
N GLU A 13 5.84 -33.56 7.34
CA GLU A 13 5.48 -33.02 8.67
C GLU A 13 6.00 -31.59 8.85
N GLU A 14 7.19 -31.30 8.32
CA GLU A 14 7.78 -29.96 8.32
C GLU A 14 6.92 -28.92 7.57
N SER A 15 6.35 -29.29 6.42
CA SER A 15 5.44 -28.43 5.66
C SER A 15 4.13 -28.15 6.39
N LYS A 16 3.61 -29.17 7.13
CA LYS A 16 2.40 -29.02 7.94
C LYS A 16 2.66 -28.11 9.15
N ASP A 17 3.76 -28.29 9.85
CA ASP A 17 4.12 -27.45 10.99
C ASP A 17 4.31 -26.00 10.57
N ARG A 18 4.92 -25.78 9.41
CA ARG A 18 5.07 -24.44 8.83
C ARG A 18 3.72 -23.81 8.47
N ALA A 19 2.82 -24.56 7.83
CA ALA A 19 1.48 -24.08 7.52
C ALA A 19 0.69 -23.71 8.79
N ILE A 20 0.78 -24.53 9.84
CA ILE A 20 0.16 -24.25 11.14
C ILE A 20 0.76 -23.00 11.77
N HIS A 21 2.07 -22.83 11.70
CA HIS A 21 2.74 -21.62 12.20
C HIS A 21 2.25 -20.37 11.48
N LEU A 22 2.22 -20.38 10.16
CA LEU A 22 1.70 -19.27 9.34
C LEU A 22 0.24 -18.98 9.66
N LEU A 23 -0.62 -19.98 9.80
CA LEU A 23 -2.02 -19.76 10.17
C LEU A 23 -2.15 -19.09 11.54
N LYS A 24 -1.30 -19.40 12.52
CA LYS A 24 -1.29 -18.74 13.83
C LYS A 24 -0.83 -17.30 13.72
N GLU A 25 0.27 -17.05 13.02
CA GLU A 25 0.84 -15.72 12.81
C GLU A 25 -0.13 -14.78 12.10
N PHE A 26 -0.89 -15.31 11.14
CA PHE A 26 -1.91 -14.56 10.38
C PHE A 26 -3.27 -14.44 11.10
N GLY A 27 -3.40 -15.01 12.32
CA GLY A 27 -4.67 -14.99 13.06
C GLY A 27 -5.76 -15.82 12.39
N LEU A 28 -5.39 -16.88 11.67
CA LEU A 28 -6.29 -17.73 10.90
C LEU A 28 -6.44 -19.14 11.48
N TYR A 29 -5.75 -19.45 12.56
CA TYR A 29 -5.72 -20.81 13.12
C TYR A 29 -7.11 -21.36 13.47
N GLU A 30 -8.00 -20.52 13.99
CA GLU A 30 -9.38 -20.86 14.32
C GLU A 30 -10.21 -21.24 13.08
N TYR A 31 -9.78 -20.79 11.90
CA TYR A 31 -10.45 -21.04 10.62
C TYR A 31 -9.85 -22.20 9.83
N ARG A 32 -8.89 -22.95 10.39
CA ARG A 32 -8.14 -24.01 9.69
C ARG A 32 -9.02 -25.09 9.05
N ASP A 33 -10.17 -25.40 9.69
CA ASP A 33 -11.15 -26.39 9.24
C ASP A 33 -12.35 -25.77 8.50
N THR A 34 -12.31 -24.45 8.27
CA THR A 34 -13.40 -23.68 7.64
C THR A 34 -13.27 -23.73 6.12
N HIS A 35 -14.40 -23.88 5.42
CA HIS A 35 -14.39 -23.88 3.96
C HIS A 35 -14.05 -22.46 3.42
N PRO A 36 -13.18 -22.32 2.41
CA PRO A 36 -12.72 -21.02 1.90
C PRO A 36 -13.85 -20.06 1.46
N SER A 37 -15.00 -20.58 0.99
CA SER A 37 -16.12 -19.74 0.56
C SER A 37 -16.75 -18.93 1.68
N THR A 38 -16.63 -19.37 2.94
CA THR A 38 -17.22 -18.72 4.11
C THR A 38 -16.30 -17.67 4.75
N LEU A 39 -15.07 -17.57 4.31
CA LEU A 39 -14.11 -16.58 4.77
C LEU A 39 -14.43 -15.18 4.23
N SER A 40 -14.20 -14.15 5.05
CA SER A 40 -14.26 -12.75 4.60
C SER A 40 -13.17 -12.45 3.55
N GLY A 41 -13.30 -11.33 2.82
CA GLY A 41 -12.30 -10.90 1.84
C GLY A 41 -10.90 -10.77 2.45
N GLY A 42 -10.77 -10.13 3.61
CA GLY A 42 -9.49 -9.99 4.30
C GLY A 42 -8.91 -11.31 4.80
N GLN A 43 -9.77 -12.26 5.25
CA GLN A 43 -9.32 -13.60 5.63
C GLN A 43 -8.83 -14.37 4.41
N LYS A 44 -9.54 -14.32 3.28
CA LYS A 44 -9.11 -14.93 2.01
C LYS A 44 -7.75 -14.38 1.56
N GLN A 45 -7.55 -13.06 1.67
CA GLN A 45 -6.28 -12.43 1.32
C GLN A 45 -5.14 -12.90 2.22
N ARG A 46 -5.35 -12.98 3.54
CA ARG A 46 -4.34 -13.53 4.47
C ARG A 46 -4.02 -14.99 4.16
N VAL A 47 -5.01 -15.80 3.82
CA VAL A 47 -4.80 -17.20 3.38
C VAL A 47 -3.96 -17.25 2.11
N ALA A 48 -4.22 -16.38 1.13
CA ALA A 48 -3.43 -16.32 -0.11
C ALA A 48 -1.97 -15.96 0.16
N ILE A 49 -1.72 -14.97 1.04
CA ILE A 49 -0.36 -14.60 1.46
C ILE A 49 0.32 -15.76 2.22
N ALA A 50 -0.36 -16.37 3.20
CA ALA A 50 0.16 -17.52 3.94
C ALA A 50 0.53 -18.68 3.01
N ARG A 51 -0.32 -18.96 2.02
CA ARG A 51 -0.05 -19.98 1.00
C ARG A 51 1.20 -19.68 0.17
N ALA A 52 1.38 -18.43 -0.25
CA ALA A 52 2.56 -18.02 -0.99
C ALA A 52 3.84 -18.16 -0.15
N LEU A 53 3.77 -17.90 1.15
CA LEU A 53 4.90 -18.00 2.08
C LEU A 53 5.24 -19.44 2.50
N ALA A 54 4.32 -20.39 2.33
CA ALA A 54 4.55 -21.78 2.72
C ALA A 54 5.77 -22.42 2.01
N ASN A 55 6.13 -21.91 0.84
CA ASN A 55 7.26 -22.40 0.04
C ASN A 55 8.58 -21.64 0.29
N ASP A 56 8.66 -20.84 1.34
CA ASP A 56 9.84 -20.05 1.70
C ASP A 56 10.40 -19.17 0.56
N PRO A 57 9.58 -18.33 -0.05
CA PRO A 57 10.00 -17.54 -1.18
C PRO A 57 10.96 -16.42 -0.75
N GLN A 58 11.93 -16.09 -1.60
CA GLN A 58 12.74 -14.88 -1.43
C GLN A 58 12.01 -13.61 -1.92
N VAL A 59 11.03 -13.79 -2.81
CA VAL A 59 10.24 -12.71 -3.40
C VAL A 59 8.76 -13.07 -3.34
N LEU A 60 7.96 -12.18 -2.76
CA LEU A 60 6.50 -12.26 -2.75
C LEU A 60 5.94 -11.25 -3.75
N LEU A 61 5.18 -11.73 -4.74
CA LEU A 61 4.50 -10.91 -5.72
C LEU A 61 3.03 -10.74 -5.32
N CYS A 62 2.60 -9.50 -5.10
CA CYS A 62 1.24 -9.14 -4.72
C CYS A 62 0.60 -8.29 -5.83
N ASP A 63 -0.34 -8.87 -6.56
CA ASP A 63 -1.09 -8.17 -7.59
C ASP A 63 -2.43 -7.70 -7.02
N GLU A 64 -2.61 -6.37 -6.95
CA GLU A 64 -3.80 -5.71 -6.40
C GLU A 64 -4.32 -6.30 -5.07
N ALA A 65 -3.41 -6.63 -4.16
CA ALA A 65 -3.69 -7.36 -2.92
C ALA A 65 -4.74 -6.68 -2.01
N THR A 66 -5.10 -5.43 -2.26
CA THR A 66 -6.00 -4.63 -1.42
C THR A 66 -7.20 -4.03 -2.16
N SER A 67 -7.30 -4.18 -3.48
CA SER A 67 -8.27 -3.49 -4.34
C SER A 67 -9.75 -3.78 -4.03
N ALA A 68 -10.05 -4.94 -3.44
CA ALA A 68 -11.42 -5.37 -3.12
C ALA A 68 -11.73 -5.34 -1.61
N LEU A 69 -10.91 -4.66 -0.81
CA LEU A 69 -11.03 -4.64 0.64
C LEU A 69 -11.50 -3.26 1.15
N ASP A 70 -12.16 -3.26 2.29
CA ASP A 70 -12.48 -2.03 2.99
C ASP A 70 -11.19 -1.34 3.52
N PRO A 71 -11.19 -0.03 3.80
CA PRO A 71 -10.00 0.71 4.19
C PRO A 71 -9.31 0.19 5.46
N GLN A 72 -10.08 -0.35 6.42
CA GLN A 72 -9.51 -0.88 7.66
C GLN A 72 -8.79 -2.21 7.40
N THR A 73 -9.40 -3.08 6.62
CA THR A 73 -8.82 -4.36 6.21
C THR A 73 -7.59 -4.13 5.32
N THR A 74 -7.65 -3.17 4.39
CA THR A 74 -6.50 -2.73 3.57
C THR A 74 -5.30 -2.40 4.45
N LYS A 75 -5.46 -1.51 5.43
CA LYS A 75 -4.37 -1.15 6.36
C LYS A 75 -3.82 -2.36 7.09
N ALA A 76 -4.69 -3.26 7.57
CA ALA A 76 -4.26 -4.47 8.26
C ALA A 76 -3.41 -5.40 7.36
N ILE A 77 -3.75 -5.53 6.08
CA ILE A 77 -2.96 -6.30 5.10
C ILE A 77 -1.63 -5.62 4.80
N LEU A 78 -1.61 -4.29 4.62
CA LEU A 78 -0.39 -3.54 4.36
C LEU A 78 0.59 -3.63 5.55
N HIS A 79 0.10 -3.48 6.78
CA HIS A 79 0.92 -3.67 8.00
C HIS A 79 1.47 -5.10 8.09
N LEU A 80 0.66 -6.10 7.72
CA LEU A 80 1.11 -7.49 7.68
C LEU A 80 2.25 -7.67 6.66
N LEU A 81 2.10 -7.16 5.43
CA LEU A 81 3.14 -7.24 4.40
C LEU A 81 4.44 -6.55 4.86
N LYS A 82 4.33 -5.37 5.47
CA LYS A 82 5.49 -4.67 6.02
C LYS A 82 6.19 -5.47 7.10
N HIS A 83 5.42 -6.03 8.05
CA HIS A 83 5.95 -6.89 9.10
C HIS A 83 6.67 -8.11 8.54
N LEU A 84 6.11 -8.76 7.51
CA LEU A 84 6.75 -9.91 6.84
C LEU A 84 8.06 -9.53 6.15
N ASN A 85 8.11 -8.38 5.49
CA ASN A 85 9.34 -7.88 4.89
C ASN A 85 10.42 -7.65 5.96
N GLU A 86 10.07 -7.01 7.08
CA GLU A 86 11.00 -6.69 8.17
C GLU A 86 11.48 -7.95 8.94
N THR A 87 10.59 -8.93 9.16
CA THR A 87 10.90 -10.12 9.99
C THR A 87 11.51 -11.25 9.21
N LEU A 88 11.04 -11.49 7.98
CA LEU A 88 11.52 -12.60 7.14
C LEU A 88 12.60 -12.16 6.15
N GLY A 89 12.81 -10.85 5.96
CA GLY A 89 13.78 -10.32 5.01
C GLY A 89 13.44 -10.59 3.54
N ILE A 90 12.18 -10.95 3.24
CA ILE A 90 11.72 -11.23 1.87
C ILE A 90 11.53 -9.93 1.09
N THR A 91 11.79 -9.96 -0.20
CA THR A 91 11.44 -8.85 -1.08
C THR A 91 9.96 -8.93 -1.44
N ILE A 92 9.21 -7.83 -1.24
CA ILE A 92 7.79 -7.76 -1.64
C ILE A 92 7.66 -6.84 -2.84
N VAL A 93 7.11 -7.37 -3.93
CA VAL A 93 6.74 -6.60 -5.13
C VAL A 93 5.24 -6.42 -5.14
N LEU A 94 4.78 -5.19 -4.94
CA LEU A 94 3.37 -4.84 -4.90
C LEU A 94 2.95 -4.13 -6.17
N ILE A 95 1.97 -4.68 -6.88
CA ILE A 95 1.35 -4.07 -8.05
C ILE A 95 0.06 -3.40 -7.57
N THR A 96 -0.06 -2.09 -7.78
CA THR A 96 -1.21 -1.31 -7.37
C THR A 96 -1.33 -0.02 -8.18
N HIS A 97 -2.53 0.46 -8.35
CA HIS A 97 -2.81 1.82 -8.86
C HIS A 97 -3.09 2.82 -7.72
N GLU A 98 -3.07 2.37 -6.47
CA GLU A 98 -3.32 3.19 -5.28
C GLU A 98 -2.04 3.86 -4.78
N MET A 99 -1.81 5.12 -5.12
CA MET A 99 -0.62 5.86 -4.69
C MET A 99 -0.52 6.04 -3.17
N ALA A 100 -1.65 5.99 -2.45
CA ALA A 100 -1.67 6.01 -0.99
C ALA A 100 -0.97 4.77 -0.41
N VAL A 101 -1.23 3.60 -1.00
CA VAL A 101 -0.58 2.33 -0.63
C VAL A 101 0.93 2.40 -0.88
N VAL A 102 1.35 2.91 -2.06
CA VAL A 102 2.77 3.07 -2.38
C VAL A 102 3.50 3.95 -1.36
N LYS A 103 2.89 5.08 -0.95
CA LYS A 103 3.46 5.99 0.05
C LYS A 103 3.56 5.36 1.44
N GLU A 104 2.62 4.49 1.79
CA GLU A 104 2.52 3.95 3.14
C GLU A 104 3.56 2.87 3.43
N ILE A 105 3.83 1.97 2.47
CA ILE A 105 4.65 0.79 2.75
C ILE A 105 5.84 0.57 1.82
N CYS A 106 5.91 1.23 0.65
CA CYS A 106 6.95 0.96 -0.32
C CYS A 106 8.19 1.84 -0.09
N ASP A 107 9.39 1.27 -0.25
CA ASP A 107 10.65 2.01 -0.25
C ASP A 107 10.98 2.53 -1.64
N ARG A 108 10.66 1.75 -2.67
CA ARG A 108 10.93 2.05 -4.07
C ARG A 108 9.67 1.87 -4.91
N VAL A 109 9.60 2.60 -6.01
CA VAL A 109 8.51 2.55 -6.97
C VAL A 109 9.05 2.44 -8.40
N ALA A 110 8.34 1.68 -9.23
CA ALA A 110 8.50 1.67 -10.67
C ALA A 110 7.14 1.98 -11.31
N VAL A 111 7.07 3.08 -12.06
CA VAL A 111 5.87 3.47 -12.81
C VAL A 111 5.91 2.80 -14.17
N MET A 112 4.83 2.12 -14.52
CA MET A 112 4.71 1.40 -15.79
C MET A 112 3.65 2.04 -16.68
N GLU A 113 3.97 2.12 -17.97
CA GLU A 113 3.06 2.56 -19.02
C GLU A 113 3.26 1.68 -20.26
N TYR A 114 2.16 1.16 -20.82
CA TYR A 114 2.18 0.26 -21.98
C TYR A 114 3.18 -0.92 -21.86
N GLY A 115 3.26 -1.52 -20.66
CA GLY A 115 4.14 -2.66 -20.39
C GLY A 115 5.63 -2.31 -20.23
N ARG A 116 5.98 -1.01 -20.16
CA ARG A 116 7.36 -0.56 -19.98
C ARG A 116 7.50 0.26 -18.69
N VAL A 117 8.63 0.10 -18.00
CA VAL A 117 8.98 0.97 -16.88
C VAL A 117 9.42 2.31 -17.46
N VAL A 118 8.68 3.38 -17.14
CA VAL A 118 8.94 4.75 -17.63
C VAL A 118 9.63 5.62 -16.59
N GLU A 119 9.44 5.32 -15.32
CA GLU A 119 10.12 6.00 -14.21
C GLU A 119 10.30 5.05 -13.03
N GLN A 120 11.43 5.14 -12.32
CA GLN A 120 11.68 4.34 -11.12
C GLN A 120 12.63 5.07 -10.15
N GLY A 121 12.51 4.76 -8.87
CA GLY A 121 13.37 5.34 -7.84
C GLY A 121 12.86 5.07 -6.43
N GLU A 122 13.46 5.76 -5.47
CA GLU A 122 12.90 5.83 -4.12
C GLU A 122 11.54 6.55 -4.16
N VAL A 123 10.58 6.05 -3.38
CA VAL A 123 9.22 6.63 -3.35
C VAL A 123 9.27 8.13 -3.09
N PHE A 124 10.03 8.55 -2.07
CA PHE A 124 10.15 9.97 -1.74
C PHE A 124 10.61 10.82 -2.94
N THR A 125 11.66 10.39 -3.63
CA THR A 125 12.24 11.13 -4.76
C THR A 125 11.27 11.22 -5.94
N VAL A 126 10.65 10.09 -6.32
CA VAL A 126 9.70 10.05 -7.44
C VAL A 126 8.44 10.89 -7.16
N PHE A 127 7.99 10.91 -5.90
CA PHE A 127 6.82 11.71 -5.52
C PHE A 127 7.13 13.20 -5.35
N ALA A 128 8.34 13.56 -4.93
CA ALA A 128 8.74 14.96 -4.76
C ALA A 128 9.04 15.63 -6.12
N GLU A 129 9.71 14.89 -7.03
CA GLU A 129 10.18 15.39 -8.32
C GLU A 129 9.83 14.43 -9.47
N PRO A 130 8.52 14.22 -9.77
CA PRO A 130 8.11 13.33 -10.84
C PRO A 130 8.52 13.87 -12.21
N LYS A 131 9.18 13.03 -13.00
CA LYS A 131 9.71 13.43 -14.32
C LYS A 131 8.73 13.13 -15.44
N GLN A 132 7.98 12.04 -15.33
CA GLN A 132 7.06 11.60 -16.38
C GLN A 132 5.65 12.14 -16.13
N ASP A 133 4.93 12.48 -17.21
CA ASP A 133 3.59 13.03 -17.08
C ASP A 133 2.58 12.05 -16.50
N ILE A 134 2.73 10.77 -16.80
CA ILE A 134 1.91 9.72 -16.18
C ILE A 134 2.15 9.65 -14.65
N THR A 135 3.40 9.81 -14.20
CA THR A 135 3.72 9.84 -12.76
C THR A 135 3.09 11.06 -12.09
N LYS A 136 3.19 12.24 -12.73
CA LYS A 136 2.54 13.45 -12.23
C LYS A 136 1.02 13.26 -12.11
N SER A 137 0.39 12.65 -13.13
CA SER A 137 -1.04 12.36 -13.13
C SER A 137 -1.43 11.45 -11.95
N PHE A 138 -0.70 10.35 -11.71
CA PHE A 138 -0.96 9.46 -10.57
C PHE A 138 -0.81 10.15 -9.22
N ILE A 139 0.19 11.02 -9.06
CA ILE A 139 0.41 11.76 -7.83
C ILE A 139 -0.69 12.81 -7.62
N HIS A 140 -1.10 13.49 -8.68
CA HIS A 140 -2.18 14.48 -8.61
C HIS A 140 -3.52 13.88 -8.20
N THR A 141 -3.88 12.70 -8.71
CA THR A 141 -5.15 12.02 -8.34
C THR A 141 -5.25 11.68 -6.86
N THR A 142 -4.13 11.55 -6.17
CA THR A 142 -4.08 11.21 -4.74
C THR A 142 -3.97 12.42 -3.81
N SER A 143 -3.74 13.60 -4.37
CA SER A 143 -3.59 14.81 -3.55
C SER A 143 -4.96 15.44 -3.28
N ASN A 144 -5.23 15.80 -2.00
CA ASN A 144 -6.39 16.59 -1.63
C ASN A 144 -6.41 17.99 -2.30
N LEU A 145 -5.34 18.35 -3.01
CA LEU A 145 -5.22 19.58 -3.78
C LEU A 145 -6.24 19.66 -4.92
N GLN A 146 -6.56 18.54 -5.58
CA GLN A 146 -7.62 18.52 -6.60
C GLN A 146 -8.97 18.97 -6.04
N LYS A 147 -9.29 18.60 -4.80
CA LYS A 147 -10.53 19.04 -4.15
C LYS A 147 -10.52 20.56 -3.91
N VAL A 148 -9.38 21.10 -3.51
CA VAL A 148 -9.22 22.54 -3.29
C VAL A 148 -9.25 23.29 -4.61
N GLU A 149 -8.55 22.81 -5.63
CA GLU A 149 -8.55 23.39 -6.99
C GLU A 149 -9.96 23.34 -7.62
N ALA A 150 -10.70 22.24 -7.45
CA ALA A 150 -12.09 22.15 -7.89
C ALA A 150 -13.00 23.13 -7.15
N LEU A 151 -12.86 23.26 -5.82
CA LEU A 151 -13.63 24.21 -5.01
C LEU A 151 -13.34 25.66 -5.41
N ILE A 152 -12.10 25.98 -5.79
CA ILE A 152 -11.73 27.31 -6.30
C ILE A 152 -12.35 27.53 -7.69
N ALA A 153 -12.29 26.54 -8.58
CA ALA A 153 -12.84 26.63 -9.93
C ALA A 153 -14.38 26.74 -9.93
N GLU A 154 -15.05 26.12 -8.96
CA GLU A 154 -16.51 26.17 -8.76
C GLU A 154 -16.98 27.40 -7.98
N ASP A 155 -16.09 28.36 -7.66
CA ASP A 155 -16.39 29.54 -6.83
C ASP A 155 -17.10 29.19 -5.51
N SER A 156 -16.66 28.10 -4.87
CA SER A 156 -17.24 27.59 -3.63
C SER A 156 -17.21 28.66 -2.53
N PRO A 157 -18.25 28.79 -1.69
CA PRO A 157 -18.26 29.73 -0.56
C PRO A 157 -17.07 29.55 0.40
N VAL A 158 -16.51 28.32 0.48
CA VAL A 158 -15.37 27.97 1.35
C VAL A 158 -14.05 28.55 0.83
N THR A 159 -13.96 28.85 -0.47
CA THR A 159 -12.75 29.36 -1.11
C THR A 159 -12.87 30.82 -1.52
N ARG A 160 -14.01 31.49 -1.25
CA ARG A 160 -14.20 32.93 -1.51
C ARG A 160 -13.37 33.73 -0.53
N LEU A 161 -12.44 34.49 -1.08
CA LEU A 161 -11.54 35.36 -0.32
C LEU A 161 -12.19 36.73 -0.09
N GLN A 162 -11.97 37.28 1.11
CA GLN A 162 -12.26 38.68 1.40
C GLN A 162 -11.09 39.58 0.97
N PRO A 163 -11.28 40.89 0.82
CA PRO A 163 -10.19 41.81 0.50
C PRO A 163 -9.04 41.66 1.51
N GLY A 164 -7.86 41.30 1.04
CA GLY A 164 -6.67 41.08 1.87
C GLY A 164 -6.39 39.63 2.26
N GLU A 165 -7.26 38.69 1.92
CA GLU A 165 -7.02 37.26 2.13
C GLU A 165 -6.33 36.61 0.95
N LEU A 166 -5.50 35.60 1.21
CA LEU A 166 -4.76 34.84 0.20
C LEU A 166 -4.88 33.34 0.50
N ILE A 167 -5.03 32.54 -0.55
CA ILE A 167 -4.82 31.10 -0.46
C ILE A 167 -3.36 30.83 -0.82
N VAL A 168 -2.59 30.29 0.10
CA VAL A 168 -1.17 29.97 -0.09
C VAL A 168 -0.99 28.48 -0.14
N ARG A 169 -0.35 27.98 -1.22
CA ARG A 169 0.11 26.60 -1.33
C ARG A 169 1.53 26.48 -0.85
N LEU A 170 1.73 25.68 0.24
CA LEU A 170 3.05 25.36 0.74
C LEU A 170 3.41 23.91 0.33
N SER A 171 4.53 23.74 -0.34
CA SER A 171 5.05 22.42 -0.73
C SER A 171 6.37 22.15 -0.04
N TYR A 172 6.46 21.02 0.68
CA TYR A 172 7.65 20.61 1.40
C TYR A 172 8.29 19.41 0.71
N VAL A 173 9.58 19.50 0.41
CA VAL A 173 10.35 18.49 -0.33
C VAL A 173 11.40 17.79 0.57
N GLN A 174 11.38 18.03 1.90
CA GLN A 174 12.36 17.44 2.82
C GLN A 174 11.74 16.35 3.70
N ARG A 175 12.49 15.25 3.90
CA ARG A 175 12.08 14.11 4.75
C ARG A 175 11.94 14.46 6.23
N ASN A 176 12.69 15.44 6.74
CA ASN A 176 12.75 15.80 8.16
C ASN A 176 12.46 17.29 8.33
N VAL A 177 11.18 17.63 8.40
CA VAL A 177 10.76 18.95 8.89
C VAL A 177 10.44 18.79 10.37
N ASN A 178 11.43 19.00 11.23
CA ASN A 178 11.26 18.88 12.68
C ASN A 178 10.73 20.15 13.35
N GLU A 179 10.54 21.24 12.59
CA GLU A 179 10.05 22.52 13.12
C GLU A 179 8.68 22.88 12.50
N PRO A 180 7.76 23.43 13.28
CA PRO A 180 6.46 23.86 12.77
C PRO A 180 6.62 25.11 11.88
N ILE A 181 6.78 24.89 10.56
CA ILE A 181 7.04 25.95 9.58
C ILE A 181 5.91 27.00 9.52
N ILE A 182 4.66 26.62 9.83
CA ILE A 182 3.52 27.54 9.84
C ILE A 182 3.72 28.64 10.88
N SER A 183 4.35 28.33 12.04
CA SER A 183 4.63 29.37 13.06
C SER A 183 5.75 30.33 12.68
N ALA A 184 6.67 29.95 11.78
CA ALA A 184 7.74 30.80 11.30
C ALA A 184 7.30 31.73 10.14
N VAL A 185 6.22 31.39 9.43
CA VAL A 185 5.66 32.20 8.34
C VAL A 185 4.61 33.21 8.82
N SER A 186 4.06 33.03 10.03
CA SER A 186 3.04 33.90 10.63
C SER A 186 3.63 35.02 11.51
N GLN A 187 4.93 35.18 11.60
CA GLN A 187 5.65 36.31 12.19
C GLN A 187 6.11 37.30 11.11
#